data_e7104515b1a77dee36141fca4cd574d8
#
_entry.id   e7104515b1a77dee36141fca4cd574d8
#
_cell.length_a   1.000
_cell.length_b   1.000
_cell.length_c   1.000
_cell.angle_alpha   90.00
_cell.angle_beta   90.00
_cell.angle_gamma   90.00
#
_symmetry.space_group_name_H-M   'P 1'
#
loop_
_entity.id
_entity.type
_entity.pdbx_description
1 polymer ?
#
loop_
_entity_poly.entity_id
_entity_poly.type
_entity_poly.pdbx_seq_one_letter_code
_entity_poly.pdbx_strand_id
1 'polypeptide(L)'
;MEKKKGLSLQTILTIAGIALIYVLAFLLDRIPGVPIMLTTVLRKGAIYSLVAVSMNLLNGFTGLFSLGQAGFMLVGAYAFAAINISSGIRSTVYQYYDPLLKFSLTETLQNALGNTAGTGLGVFVSLLLAGLLAAGLAYLIGLPVLKLKSDYLAIATLGFAEIIRALVQLEAFAPVTNGSQLLRGFPYFSDTFMPFVIVGICIAVVVLLINSTYGRAFKAIRTVLAVQSSRRIHVRFRGFCFLSRLSIQLGKVLRRPVWR
;
A
#
# COMPACT_ATOMS: atom_id res chain seq x y z
N MET A 1 36.30 -9.21 25.21
CA MET A 1 36.72 -8.85 23.83
C MET A 1 35.54 -9.01 22.91
N GLU A 2 34.83 -7.91 22.70
CA GLU A 2 33.63 -7.87 21.85
C GLU A 2 34.08 -7.83 20.39
N LYS A 3 33.86 -8.91 19.67
CA LYS A 3 34.11 -8.99 18.21
C LYS A 3 33.22 -7.98 17.53
N LYS A 4 33.75 -6.83 17.09
CA LYS A 4 33.10 -5.94 16.13
C LYS A 4 32.69 -6.79 14.92
N LYS A 5 31.38 -7.11 14.79
CA LYS A 5 30.83 -7.71 13.58
C LYS A 5 31.04 -6.70 12.45
N GLY A 6 32.05 -6.92 11.63
CA GLY A 6 32.22 -6.17 10.40
C GLY A 6 30.92 -6.25 9.59
N LEU A 7 30.49 -5.12 9.02
CA LEU A 7 29.32 -5.10 8.14
C LEU A 7 29.51 -6.17 7.05
N SER A 8 28.51 -7.01 6.85
CA SER A 8 28.56 -8.01 5.78
C SER A 8 28.67 -7.29 4.42
N LEU A 9 29.38 -7.87 3.47
CA LEU A 9 29.53 -7.32 2.11
C LEU A 9 28.16 -6.98 1.48
N GLN A 10 27.15 -7.79 1.75
CA GLN A 10 25.77 -7.57 1.30
C GLN A 10 25.18 -6.28 1.90
N THR A 11 25.41 -6.00 3.18
CA THR A 11 24.93 -4.76 3.83
C THR A 11 25.63 -3.53 3.25
N ILE A 12 26.92 -3.62 2.96
CA ILE A 12 27.68 -2.52 2.33
C ILE A 12 27.14 -2.25 0.92
N LEU A 13 26.91 -3.30 0.12
CA LEU A 13 26.36 -3.18 -1.22
C LEU A 13 24.94 -2.59 -1.23
N THR A 14 24.07 -2.97 -0.29
CA THR A 14 22.72 -2.39 -0.19
C THR A 14 22.76 -0.91 0.20
N ILE A 15 23.59 -0.53 1.17
CA ILE A 15 23.75 0.88 1.57
C ILE A 15 24.31 1.70 0.42
N ALA A 16 25.35 1.19 -0.28
CA ALA A 16 25.93 1.84 -1.44
C ALA A 16 24.93 2.02 -2.58
N GLY A 17 24.10 1.00 -2.85
CA GLY A 17 23.02 1.08 -3.85
C GLY A 17 21.97 2.12 -3.51
N ILE A 18 21.53 2.19 -2.27
CA ILE A 18 20.59 3.21 -1.79
C ILE A 18 21.23 4.60 -1.93
N ALA A 19 22.46 4.79 -1.45
CA ALA A 19 23.17 6.05 -1.56
C ALA A 19 23.32 6.50 -3.03
N LEU A 20 23.62 5.56 -3.94
CA LEU A 20 23.73 5.82 -5.36
C LEU A 20 22.42 6.37 -5.95
N ILE A 21 21.28 5.77 -5.58
CA ILE A 21 19.96 6.23 -6.03
C ILE A 21 19.68 7.65 -5.56
N TYR A 22 20.00 7.99 -4.30
CA TYR A 22 19.81 9.35 -3.77
C TYR A 22 20.73 10.37 -4.43
N VAL A 23 21.99 10.00 -4.65
CA VAL A 23 22.96 10.85 -5.38
C VAL A 23 22.49 11.07 -6.81
N LEU A 24 22.01 10.04 -7.49
CA LEU A 24 21.48 10.14 -8.84
C LEU A 24 20.25 11.07 -8.89
N ALA A 25 19.31 10.93 -7.96
CA ALA A 25 18.13 11.79 -7.86
C ALA A 25 18.52 13.26 -7.62
N PHE A 26 19.54 13.52 -6.79
CA PHE A 26 20.06 14.86 -6.53
C PHE A 26 20.78 15.45 -7.75
N LEU A 27 21.60 14.67 -8.45
CA LEU A 27 22.29 15.11 -9.65
C LEU A 27 21.33 15.46 -10.79
N LEU A 28 20.26 14.68 -10.95
CA LEU A 28 19.25 14.94 -11.98
C LEU A 28 18.55 16.29 -11.81
N ASP A 29 18.39 16.78 -10.59
CA ASP A 29 17.83 18.12 -10.35
C ASP A 29 18.82 19.24 -10.68
N ARG A 30 20.12 18.95 -10.79
CA ARG A 30 21.19 19.93 -11.09
C ARG A 30 21.57 20.00 -12.55
N ILE A 31 21.23 19.00 -13.36
CA ILE A 31 21.58 18.95 -14.78
C ILE A 31 20.50 19.68 -15.59
N PRO A 32 20.83 20.81 -16.24
CA PRO A 32 19.89 21.49 -17.13
C PRO A 32 19.65 20.64 -18.39
N GLY A 33 18.38 20.55 -18.83
CA GLY A 33 18.02 19.81 -20.04
C GLY A 33 17.57 18.37 -19.83
N VAL A 34 17.43 17.89 -18.60
CA VAL A 34 16.84 16.57 -18.32
C VAL A 34 15.36 16.55 -18.78
N PRO A 35 14.94 15.55 -19.58
CA PRO A 35 13.55 15.45 -20.02
C PRO A 35 12.59 15.36 -18.83
N ILE A 36 11.53 16.16 -18.85
CA ILE A 36 10.47 16.15 -17.80
C ILE A 36 9.86 14.76 -17.64
N MET A 37 9.80 14.00 -18.73
CA MET A 37 9.30 12.63 -18.70
C MET A 37 10.16 11.73 -17.80
N LEU A 38 11.49 11.83 -17.86
CA LEU A 38 12.40 11.03 -17.03
C LEU A 38 12.21 11.32 -15.55
N THR A 39 12.18 12.59 -15.16
CA THR A 39 11.96 13.00 -13.77
C THR A 39 10.60 12.56 -13.25
N THR A 40 9.56 12.62 -14.08
CA THR A 40 8.20 12.14 -13.73
C THR A 40 8.18 10.64 -13.51
N VAL A 41 8.82 9.86 -14.37
CA VAL A 41 8.92 8.40 -14.25
C VAL A 41 9.69 8.02 -12.97
N LEU A 42 10.79 8.69 -12.68
CA LEU A 42 11.57 8.45 -11.46
C LEU A 42 10.79 8.75 -10.19
N ARG A 43 10.06 9.89 -10.14
CA ARG A 43 9.19 10.23 -9.01
C ARG A 43 8.08 9.17 -8.81
N LYS A 44 7.44 8.72 -9.89
CA LYS A 44 6.46 7.61 -9.83
C LYS A 44 7.10 6.32 -9.35
N GLY A 45 8.30 5.99 -9.83
CA GLY A 45 9.07 4.82 -9.41
C GLY A 45 9.35 4.82 -7.91
N ALA A 46 9.72 5.97 -7.33
CA ALA A 46 9.91 6.12 -5.88
C ALA A 46 8.61 5.83 -5.11
N ILE A 47 7.48 6.38 -5.54
CA ILE A 47 6.17 6.14 -4.88
C ILE A 47 5.78 4.66 -4.98
N TYR A 48 5.94 4.04 -6.16
CA TYR A 48 5.62 2.62 -6.34
C TYR A 48 6.56 1.70 -5.54
N SER A 49 7.80 2.11 -5.29
CA SER A 49 8.71 1.35 -4.40
C SER A 49 8.17 1.29 -2.97
N LEU A 50 7.60 2.40 -2.46
CA LEU A 50 6.95 2.42 -1.15
C LEU A 50 5.73 1.50 -1.11
N VAL A 51 4.90 1.53 -2.17
CA VAL A 51 3.73 0.63 -2.28
C VAL A 51 4.18 -0.83 -2.30
N ALA A 52 5.24 -1.17 -3.05
CA ALA A 52 5.79 -2.52 -3.10
C ALA A 52 6.31 -2.99 -1.73
N VAL A 53 7.00 -2.12 -0.99
CA VAL A 53 7.48 -2.43 0.37
C VAL A 53 6.30 -2.64 1.34
N SER A 54 5.27 -1.79 1.28
CA SER A 54 4.07 -1.94 2.11
C SER A 54 3.28 -3.21 1.76
N MET A 55 3.19 -3.55 0.48
CA MET A 55 2.58 -4.80 0.01
C MET A 55 3.37 -6.03 0.48
N ASN A 56 4.71 -5.95 0.47
CA ASN A 56 5.55 -7.03 0.98
C ASN A 56 5.40 -7.22 2.50
N LEU A 57 5.14 -6.16 3.27
CA LEU A 57 4.83 -6.26 4.69
C LEU A 57 3.61 -7.17 4.92
N LEU A 58 2.56 -6.98 4.13
CA LEU A 58 1.33 -7.76 4.26
C LEU A 58 1.47 -9.16 3.62
N ASN A 59 1.84 -9.23 2.36
CA ASN A 59 1.89 -10.50 1.61
C ASN A 59 3.11 -11.36 2.00
N GLY A 60 4.28 -10.73 2.20
CA GLY A 60 5.53 -11.43 2.49
C GLY A 60 5.66 -11.85 3.96
N PHE A 61 5.42 -10.95 4.90
CA PHE A 61 5.65 -11.22 6.32
C PHE A 61 4.47 -11.88 7.01
N THR A 62 3.22 -11.49 6.73
CA THR A 62 2.04 -12.13 7.34
C THR A 62 1.55 -13.34 6.55
N GLY A 63 1.90 -13.47 5.26
CA GLY A 63 1.42 -14.52 4.38
C GLY A 63 -0.05 -14.37 3.97
N LEU A 64 -0.65 -13.20 4.22
CA LEU A 64 -2.00 -12.85 3.80
C LEU A 64 -1.93 -12.18 2.44
N PHE A 65 -2.43 -12.81 1.40
CA PHE A 65 -2.42 -12.23 0.06
C PHE A 65 -3.55 -11.22 -0.10
N SER A 66 -3.18 -9.92 -0.23
CA SER A 66 -4.12 -8.81 -0.40
C SER A 66 -3.79 -8.00 -1.65
N LEU A 67 -4.80 -7.68 -2.44
CA LEU A 67 -4.71 -6.84 -3.65
C LEU A 67 -5.35 -5.45 -3.46
N GLY A 68 -5.78 -5.12 -2.25
CA GLY A 68 -6.49 -3.87 -1.93
C GLY A 68 -5.62 -2.60 -1.85
N GLN A 69 -4.31 -2.70 -1.99
CA GLN A 69 -3.38 -1.57 -1.84
C GLN A 69 -3.69 -0.40 -2.78
N ALA A 70 -4.12 -0.69 -4.01
CA ALA A 70 -4.47 0.33 -4.99
C ALA A 70 -5.65 1.21 -4.52
N GLY A 71 -6.66 0.61 -3.88
CA GLY A 71 -7.81 1.35 -3.32
C GLY A 71 -7.41 2.28 -2.19
N PHE A 72 -6.57 1.83 -1.25
CA PHE A 72 -6.11 2.66 -0.14
C PHE A 72 -5.18 3.80 -0.62
N MET A 73 -4.33 3.53 -1.62
CA MET A 73 -3.52 4.56 -2.26
C MET A 73 -4.39 5.63 -2.93
N LEU A 74 -5.47 5.21 -3.59
CA LEU A 74 -6.43 6.11 -4.22
C LEU A 74 -7.07 7.05 -3.18
N VAL A 75 -7.60 6.50 -2.09
CA VAL A 75 -8.20 7.30 -1.00
C VAL A 75 -7.22 8.32 -0.43
N GLY A 76 -5.99 7.89 -0.13
CA GLY A 76 -4.95 8.79 0.36
C GLY A 76 -4.63 9.92 -0.62
N ALA A 77 -4.52 9.61 -1.91
CA ALA A 77 -4.23 10.60 -2.95
C ALA A 77 -5.37 11.62 -3.10
N TYR A 78 -6.62 11.17 -3.14
CA TYR A 78 -7.78 12.08 -3.23
C TYR A 78 -7.96 12.91 -1.96
N ALA A 79 -7.78 12.33 -0.77
CA ALA A 79 -7.84 13.07 0.49
C ALA A 79 -6.76 14.16 0.55
N PHE A 80 -5.51 13.83 0.17
CA PHE A 80 -4.44 14.80 0.09
C PHE A 80 -4.76 15.93 -0.90
N ALA A 81 -5.20 15.59 -2.13
CA ALA A 81 -5.52 16.57 -3.15
C ALA A 81 -6.67 17.49 -2.72
N ALA A 82 -7.77 16.92 -2.20
CA ALA A 82 -8.96 17.69 -1.79
C ALA A 82 -8.64 18.71 -0.67
N ILE A 83 -7.76 18.36 0.27
CA ILE A 83 -7.35 19.23 1.38
C ILE A 83 -6.44 20.36 0.91
N ASN A 84 -5.62 20.13 -0.14
CA ASN A 84 -4.56 21.04 -0.56
C ASN A 84 -4.85 21.85 -1.84
N ILE A 85 -6.00 21.68 -2.47
CA ILE A 85 -6.34 22.48 -3.65
C ILE A 85 -6.38 23.96 -3.27
N SER A 86 -5.61 24.78 -4.00
CA SER A 86 -5.53 26.22 -3.82
C SER A 86 -6.89 26.89 -4.01
N SER A 87 -7.21 27.82 -3.10
CA SER A 87 -8.50 28.55 -3.12
C SER A 87 -8.69 29.33 -4.45
N GLY A 88 -7.62 29.90 -5.00
CA GLY A 88 -7.66 30.66 -6.25
C GLY A 88 -7.91 29.82 -7.51
N ILE A 89 -7.57 28.53 -7.52
CA ILE A 89 -7.73 27.64 -8.68
C ILE A 89 -8.96 26.73 -8.52
N ARG A 90 -9.54 26.71 -7.34
CA ARG A 90 -10.62 25.77 -6.99
C ARG A 90 -11.83 25.89 -7.89
N SER A 91 -12.27 27.09 -8.23
CA SER A 91 -13.37 27.34 -9.18
C SER A 91 -13.08 26.80 -10.58
N THR A 92 -11.80 26.78 -10.98
CA THR A 92 -11.37 26.22 -12.27
C THR A 92 -11.29 24.69 -12.25
N VAL A 93 -10.98 24.10 -11.09
CA VAL A 93 -10.91 22.64 -10.92
C VAL A 93 -12.31 22.04 -10.78
N TYR A 94 -13.16 22.64 -9.95
CA TYR A 94 -14.54 22.23 -9.74
C TYR A 94 -15.50 23.02 -10.64
N GLN A 95 -15.37 22.87 -11.96
CA GLN A 95 -16.20 23.61 -12.93
C GLN A 95 -17.69 23.23 -12.89
N TYR A 96 -17.98 21.99 -12.50
CA TYR A 96 -19.34 21.42 -12.56
C TYR A 96 -19.96 21.18 -11.18
N TYR A 97 -19.19 21.30 -10.11
CA TYR A 97 -19.63 20.95 -8.76
C TYR A 97 -19.17 22.01 -7.75
N ASP A 98 -20.03 22.35 -6.81
CA ASP A 98 -19.62 23.21 -5.70
C ASP A 98 -18.72 22.44 -4.72
N PRO A 99 -17.50 22.91 -4.44
CA PRO A 99 -16.58 22.21 -3.55
C PRO A 99 -17.08 22.25 -2.09
N LEU A 100 -17.13 21.09 -1.46
CA LEU A 100 -17.49 20.96 -0.04
C LEU A 100 -16.43 21.61 0.87
N LEU A 101 -15.15 21.45 0.53
CA LEU A 101 -14.03 22.04 1.25
C LEU A 101 -13.70 23.40 0.66
N LYS A 102 -13.92 24.49 1.39
CA LYS A 102 -13.66 25.87 0.93
C LYS A 102 -12.32 26.44 1.40
N PHE A 103 -11.54 25.67 2.19
CA PHE A 103 -10.23 26.08 2.70
C PHE A 103 -9.11 25.20 2.15
N SER A 104 -7.93 25.78 1.97
CA SER A 104 -6.68 25.03 1.66
C SER A 104 -5.80 25.03 2.89
N LEU A 105 -5.47 23.82 3.38
CA LEU A 105 -4.63 23.69 4.57
C LEU A 105 -3.24 24.28 4.35
N THR A 106 -2.69 24.07 3.17
CA THR A 106 -1.37 24.59 2.81
C THR A 106 -1.36 26.12 2.75
N GLU A 107 -2.38 26.77 2.15
CA GLU A 107 -2.50 28.23 2.13
C GLU A 107 -2.70 28.82 3.52
N THR A 108 -3.50 28.17 4.35
CA THR A 108 -3.73 28.63 5.73
C THR A 108 -2.44 28.60 6.54
N LEU A 109 -1.63 27.55 6.40
CA LEU A 109 -0.33 27.48 7.07
C LEU A 109 0.73 28.40 6.43
N GLN A 110 0.67 28.64 5.14
CA GLN A 110 1.52 29.65 4.48
C GLN A 110 1.28 31.05 5.03
N ASN A 111 0.02 31.41 5.20
CA ASN A 111 -0.36 32.71 5.76
C ASN A 111 0.04 32.87 7.23
N ALA A 112 0.11 31.75 7.98
CA ALA A 112 0.45 31.76 9.41
C ALA A 112 1.96 31.74 9.67
N LEU A 113 2.75 30.95 8.89
CA LEU A 113 4.17 30.66 9.14
C LEU A 113 5.14 31.17 8.05
N GLY A 114 4.62 31.81 7.02
CA GLY A 114 5.43 32.27 5.88
C GLY A 114 5.55 31.23 4.77
N ASN A 115 6.03 31.71 3.60
CA ASN A 115 5.86 30.99 2.35
C ASN A 115 6.62 29.63 2.31
N THR A 116 7.83 29.55 2.80
CA THR A 116 8.65 28.32 2.68
C THR A 116 8.35 27.31 3.80
N ALA A 117 8.31 27.79 5.06
CA ALA A 117 8.04 26.90 6.20
C ALA A 117 6.58 26.47 6.24
N GLY A 118 5.63 27.36 5.91
CA GLY A 118 4.21 27.06 5.86
C GLY A 118 3.84 26.03 4.78
N THR A 119 4.49 26.09 3.59
CA THR A 119 4.29 25.08 2.54
C THR A 119 4.74 23.71 2.99
N GLY A 120 5.95 23.61 3.54
CA GLY A 120 6.53 22.33 3.99
C GLY A 120 5.70 21.69 5.10
N LEU A 121 5.32 22.47 6.13
CA LEU A 121 4.46 22.02 7.23
C LEU A 121 3.04 21.69 6.74
N GLY A 122 2.49 22.50 5.84
CA GLY A 122 1.16 22.26 5.27
C GLY A 122 1.07 20.94 4.52
N VAL A 123 2.04 20.66 3.66
CA VAL A 123 2.15 19.39 2.92
C VAL A 123 2.34 18.21 3.88
N PHE A 124 3.19 18.37 4.90
CA PHE A 124 3.44 17.30 5.87
C PHE A 124 2.19 16.95 6.70
N VAL A 125 1.49 17.96 7.22
CA VAL A 125 0.25 17.76 7.99
C VAL A 125 -0.84 17.18 7.11
N SER A 126 -0.97 17.65 5.87
CA SER A 126 -1.94 17.10 4.90
C SER A 126 -1.64 15.64 4.56
N LEU A 127 -0.37 15.28 4.45
CA LEU A 127 0.04 13.89 4.21
C LEU A 127 -0.35 12.98 5.40
N LEU A 128 -0.14 13.47 6.63
CA LEU A 128 -0.54 12.75 7.84
C LEU A 128 -2.06 12.58 7.92
N LEU A 129 -2.83 13.62 7.63
CA LEU A 129 -4.29 13.56 7.63
C LEU A 129 -4.82 12.61 6.55
N ALA A 130 -4.28 12.69 5.34
CA ALA A 130 -4.64 11.79 4.25
C ALA A 130 -4.30 10.34 4.59
N GLY A 131 -3.14 10.10 5.19
CA GLY A 131 -2.73 8.78 5.68
C GLY A 131 -3.64 8.25 6.78
N LEU A 132 -4.07 9.09 7.71
CA LEU A 132 -4.98 8.74 8.79
C LEU A 132 -6.38 8.40 8.27
N LEU A 133 -6.88 9.14 7.28
CA LEU A 133 -8.14 8.84 6.60
C LEU A 133 -8.07 7.49 5.86
N ALA A 134 -6.99 7.25 5.11
CA ALA A 134 -6.78 5.98 4.44
C ALA A 134 -6.65 4.81 5.44
N ALA A 135 -5.97 5.01 6.57
CA ALA A 135 -5.84 4.02 7.64
C ALA A 135 -7.19 3.73 8.32
N GLY A 136 -8.01 4.75 8.56
CA GLY A 136 -9.36 4.60 9.10
C GLY A 136 -10.25 3.75 8.18
N LEU A 137 -10.22 4.02 6.87
CA LEU A 137 -10.96 3.25 5.89
C LEU A 137 -10.43 1.81 5.79
N ALA A 138 -9.10 1.64 5.80
CA ALA A 138 -8.47 0.33 5.80
C ALA A 138 -8.85 -0.49 7.04
N TYR A 139 -8.95 0.15 8.21
CA TYR A 139 -9.42 -0.50 9.43
C TYR A 139 -10.88 -0.95 9.32
N LEU A 140 -11.76 -0.07 8.82
CA LEU A 140 -13.18 -0.36 8.64
C LEU A 140 -13.40 -1.56 7.70
N ILE A 141 -12.71 -1.58 6.56
CA ILE A 141 -12.79 -2.66 5.57
C ILE A 141 -12.07 -3.92 6.08
N GLY A 142 -10.96 -3.75 6.77
CA GLY A 142 -10.16 -4.84 7.30
C GLY A 142 -10.91 -5.72 8.29
N LEU A 143 -11.75 -5.15 9.14
CA LEU A 143 -12.50 -5.90 10.16
C LEU A 143 -13.35 -7.05 9.58
N PRO A 144 -14.20 -6.86 8.55
CA PRO A 144 -14.95 -7.95 7.94
C PRO A 144 -14.07 -8.84 7.04
N VAL A 145 -13.11 -8.25 6.32
CA VAL A 145 -12.32 -8.94 5.29
C VAL A 145 -11.32 -9.93 5.90
N LEU A 146 -10.70 -9.57 7.03
CA LEU A 146 -9.75 -10.44 7.75
C LEU A 146 -10.40 -11.70 8.34
N LYS A 147 -11.74 -11.77 8.43
CA LYS A 147 -12.46 -12.99 8.84
C LYS A 147 -12.56 -14.03 7.72
N LEU A 148 -12.25 -13.65 6.48
CA LEU A 148 -12.28 -14.54 5.33
C LEU A 148 -11.07 -15.46 5.30
N LYS A 149 -11.22 -16.61 4.62
CA LYS A 149 -10.09 -17.52 4.36
C LYS A 149 -9.11 -16.83 3.39
N SER A 150 -7.82 -17.20 3.47
CA SER A 150 -6.73 -16.61 2.70
C SER A 150 -7.03 -16.42 1.21
N ASP A 151 -7.63 -17.42 0.56
CA ASP A 151 -7.91 -17.40 -0.88
C ASP A 151 -9.02 -16.39 -1.24
N TYR A 152 -10.04 -16.29 -0.40
CA TYR A 152 -11.12 -15.31 -0.57
C TYR A 152 -10.73 -13.91 -0.17
N LEU A 153 -9.71 -13.76 0.69
CA LEU A 153 -9.17 -12.48 1.11
C LEU A 153 -8.67 -11.65 -0.09
N ALA A 154 -7.94 -12.28 -1.00
CA ALA A 154 -7.41 -11.63 -2.20
C ALA A 154 -8.52 -11.09 -3.10
N ILE A 155 -9.56 -11.92 -3.34
CA ILE A 155 -10.71 -11.54 -4.18
C ILE A 155 -11.51 -10.43 -3.52
N ALA A 156 -11.78 -10.54 -2.22
CA ALA A 156 -12.52 -9.53 -1.47
C ALA A 156 -11.78 -8.19 -1.44
N THR A 157 -10.47 -8.18 -1.20
CA THR A 157 -9.67 -6.94 -1.19
C THR A 157 -9.60 -6.29 -2.56
N LEU A 158 -9.53 -7.06 -3.64
CA LEU A 158 -9.62 -6.55 -5.00
C LEU A 158 -11.00 -5.93 -5.25
N GLY A 159 -12.08 -6.63 -4.89
CA GLY A 159 -13.45 -6.12 -5.01
C GLY A 159 -13.66 -4.82 -4.23
N PHE A 160 -13.14 -4.70 -3.01
CA PHE A 160 -13.18 -3.45 -2.26
C PHE A 160 -12.38 -2.33 -2.91
N ALA A 161 -11.23 -2.61 -3.52
CA ALA A 161 -10.47 -1.61 -4.25
C ALA A 161 -11.26 -1.04 -5.45
N GLU A 162 -11.99 -1.89 -6.17
CA GLU A 162 -12.86 -1.46 -7.26
C GLU A 162 -14.10 -0.71 -6.77
N ILE A 163 -14.69 -1.11 -5.64
CA ILE A 163 -15.78 -0.35 -4.99
C ILE A 163 -15.30 1.05 -4.61
N ILE A 164 -14.13 1.18 -3.98
CA ILE A 164 -13.55 2.49 -3.64
C ILE A 164 -13.36 3.33 -4.90
N ARG A 165 -12.84 2.73 -5.97
CA ARG A 165 -12.65 3.41 -7.25
C ARG A 165 -13.96 3.92 -7.83
N ALA A 166 -14.99 3.09 -7.81
CA ALA A 166 -16.34 3.48 -8.28
C ALA A 166 -16.95 4.60 -7.41
N LEU A 167 -16.79 4.51 -6.08
CA LEU A 167 -17.29 5.53 -5.15
C LEU A 167 -16.62 6.89 -5.37
N VAL A 168 -15.30 6.92 -5.60
CA VAL A 168 -14.56 8.16 -5.89
C VAL A 168 -15.04 8.82 -7.18
N GLN A 169 -15.51 8.05 -8.16
CA GLN A 169 -16.03 8.55 -9.44
C GLN A 169 -17.52 8.90 -9.40
N LEU A 170 -18.23 8.52 -8.32
CA LEU A 170 -19.67 8.76 -8.20
C LEU A 170 -19.97 10.25 -8.04
N GLU A 171 -21.01 10.73 -8.68
CA GLU A 171 -21.46 12.13 -8.64
C GLU A 171 -21.79 12.60 -7.21
N ALA A 172 -22.28 11.72 -6.35
CA ALA A 172 -22.56 12.03 -4.95
C ALA A 172 -21.31 12.48 -4.17
N PHE A 173 -20.12 11.98 -4.53
CA PHE A 173 -18.83 12.38 -3.94
C PHE A 173 -18.10 13.46 -4.75
N ALA A 174 -18.64 13.87 -5.89
CA ALA A 174 -18.05 14.88 -6.76
C ALA A 174 -17.71 16.22 -6.08
N PRO A 175 -18.44 16.73 -5.09
CA PRO A 175 -18.04 17.91 -4.34
C PRO A 175 -16.70 17.79 -3.61
N VAL A 176 -16.19 16.58 -3.40
CA VAL A 176 -14.88 16.31 -2.79
C VAL A 176 -13.88 15.77 -3.79
N THR A 177 -14.30 14.84 -4.65
CA THR A 177 -13.43 14.09 -5.56
C THR A 177 -13.37 14.66 -6.98
N ASN A 178 -14.22 15.63 -7.32
CA ASN A 178 -14.45 16.13 -8.67
C ASN A 178 -14.99 15.05 -9.64
N GLY A 179 -15.56 13.98 -9.12
CA GLY A 179 -16.14 12.89 -9.89
C GLY A 179 -15.12 12.20 -10.81
N SER A 180 -15.43 12.13 -12.11
CA SER A 180 -14.54 11.54 -13.11
C SER A 180 -13.44 12.49 -13.62
N GLN A 181 -13.49 13.76 -13.21
CA GLN A 181 -12.51 14.77 -13.64
C GLN A 181 -11.23 14.70 -12.80
N LEU A 182 -10.11 15.07 -13.43
CA LEU A 182 -8.82 15.03 -12.75
C LEU A 182 -8.69 16.21 -11.78
N LEU A 183 -8.36 15.95 -10.50
CA LEU A 183 -7.99 16.98 -9.55
C LEU A 183 -6.63 17.58 -9.95
N ARG A 184 -6.57 18.90 -10.03
CA ARG A 184 -5.37 19.69 -10.35
C ARG A 184 -5.23 20.84 -9.36
N GLY A 185 -4.08 21.54 -9.38
CA GLY A 185 -3.89 22.76 -8.58
C GLY A 185 -3.57 22.54 -7.10
N PHE A 186 -3.10 21.37 -6.74
CA PHE A 186 -2.50 21.12 -5.42
C PHE A 186 -0.98 21.34 -5.46
N PRO A 187 -0.33 21.68 -4.33
CA PRO A 187 1.10 21.88 -4.28
C PRO A 187 1.84 20.60 -4.64
N TYR A 188 2.77 20.70 -5.55
CA TYR A 188 3.64 19.60 -5.97
C TYR A 188 5.10 19.95 -5.69
N PHE A 189 5.91 18.96 -5.44
CA PHE A 189 7.34 19.15 -5.33
C PHE A 189 7.93 19.37 -6.72
N SER A 190 8.50 20.56 -6.94
CA SER A 190 9.25 20.84 -8.19
C SER A 190 10.50 19.99 -8.28
N ASP A 191 11.14 19.72 -7.14
CA ASP A 191 12.37 18.96 -7.06
C ASP A 191 12.11 17.46 -7.12
N THR A 192 12.97 16.71 -7.81
CA THR A 192 12.90 15.25 -7.87
C THR A 192 13.40 14.63 -6.57
N PHE A 193 14.31 15.31 -5.86
CA PHE A 193 14.93 14.82 -4.64
C PHE A 193 13.93 14.68 -3.46
N MET A 194 13.01 15.64 -3.28
CA MET A 194 12.07 15.65 -2.14
C MET A 194 11.17 14.41 -2.06
N PRO A 195 10.53 13.92 -3.13
CA PRO A 195 9.78 12.67 -3.09
C PRO A 195 10.61 11.46 -2.66
N PHE A 196 11.87 11.38 -3.08
CA PHE A 196 12.77 10.29 -2.65
C PHE A 196 13.07 10.35 -1.16
N VAL A 197 13.28 11.52 -0.58
CA VAL A 197 13.52 11.69 0.86
C VAL A 197 12.29 11.23 1.65
N ILE A 198 11.08 11.67 1.26
CA ILE A 198 9.84 11.29 1.93
C ILE A 198 9.61 9.77 1.85
N VAL A 199 9.77 9.20 0.67
CA VAL A 199 9.65 7.74 0.45
C VAL A 199 10.69 6.99 1.28
N GLY A 200 11.93 7.47 1.33
CA GLY A 200 12.99 6.87 2.13
C GLY A 200 12.68 6.86 3.62
N ILE A 201 12.15 7.96 4.17
CA ILE A 201 11.70 8.03 5.56
C ILE A 201 10.56 7.02 5.81
N CYS A 202 9.58 6.96 4.92
CA CYS A 202 8.47 6.01 5.05
C CYS A 202 8.95 4.55 4.99
N ILE A 203 9.88 4.23 4.07
CA ILE A 203 10.48 2.88 4.00
C ILE A 203 11.26 2.58 5.27
N ALA A 204 12.02 3.54 5.82
CA ALA A 204 12.75 3.37 7.08
C ALA A 204 11.80 3.06 8.24
N VAL A 205 10.65 3.75 8.33
CA VAL A 205 9.62 3.46 9.33
C VAL A 205 9.07 2.05 9.18
N VAL A 206 8.79 1.59 7.95
CA VAL A 206 8.32 0.21 7.70
C VAL A 206 9.39 -0.81 8.09
N VAL A 207 10.67 -0.56 7.78
CA VAL A 207 11.78 -1.44 8.17
C VAL A 207 11.95 -1.50 9.69
N LEU A 208 11.82 -0.36 10.38
CA LEU A 208 11.82 -0.31 11.84
C LEU A 208 10.66 -1.11 12.44
N LEU A 209 9.47 -0.99 11.86
CA LEU A 209 8.29 -1.76 12.26
C LEU A 209 8.53 -3.27 12.11
N ILE A 210 9.10 -3.72 10.98
CA ILE A 210 9.42 -5.13 10.73
C ILE A 210 10.42 -5.68 11.74
N ASN A 211 11.38 -4.87 12.15
CA ASN A 211 12.41 -5.26 13.12
C ASN A 211 11.95 -5.12 14.58
N SER A 212 10.79 -4.53 14.83
CA SER A 212 10.19 -4.37 16.15
C SER A 212 9.52 -5.65 16.67
N THR A 213 8.96 -5.56 17.87
CA THR A 213 8.13 -6.63 18.48
C THR A 213 6.92 -6.99 17.60
N TYR A 214 6.34 -5.99 16.93
CA TYR A 214 5.22 -6.19 15.99
C TYR A 214 5.62 -7.03 14.77
N GLY A 215 6.83 -6.84 14.23
CA GLY A 215 7.33 -7.66 13.13
C GLY A 215 7.49 -9.14 13.49
N ARG A 216 7.80 -9.44 14.76
CA ARG A 216 7.80 -10.82 15.26
C ARG A 216 6.39 -11.40 15.32
N ALA A 217 5.40 -10.60 15.71
CA ALA A 217 3.99 -11.00 15.68
C ALA A 217 3.51 -11.31 14.26
N PHE A 218 3.86 -10.49 13.27
CA PHE A 218 3.53 -10.75 11.86
C PHE A 218 4.10 -12.07 11.35
N LYS A 219 5.36 -12.38 11.68
CA LYS A 219 5.98 -13.66 11.32
C LYS A 219 5.29 -14.85 12.01
N ALA A 220 4.83 -14.68 13.25
CA ALA A 220 4.09 -15.71 13.99
C ALA A 220 2.74 -16.02 13.29
N ILE A 221 2.01 -15.02 12.81
CA ILE A 221 0.76 -15.21 12.05
C ILE A 221 1.02 -16.09 10.82
N ARG A 222 2.07 -15.82 10.06
CA ARG A 222 2.47 -16.62 8.90
C ARG A 222 2.70 -18.09 9.27
N THR A 223 3.39 -18.34 10.37
CA THR A 223 3.68 -19.70 10.84
C THR A 223 2.39 -20.45 11.20
N VAL A 224 1.47 -19.78 11.89
CA VAL A 224 0.15 -20.36 12.26
C VAL A 224 -0.66 -20.70 11.01
N LEU A 225 -0.72 -19.80 10.03
CA LEU A 225 -1.41 -20.02 8.76
C LEU A 225 -0.81 -21.19 7.97
N ALA A 226 0.52 -21.30 7.92
CA ALA A 226 1.22 -22.39 7.25
C ALA A 226 0.94 -23.75 7.92
N VAL A 227 0.95 -23.82 9.25
CA VAL A 227 0.61 -25.04 10.00
C VAL A 227 -0.86 -25.43 9.79
N GLN A 228 -1.77 -24.46 9.75
CA GLN A 228 -3.19 -24.68 9.55
C GLN A 228 -3.50 -25.19 8.13
N SER A 229 -2.79 -24.70 7.11
CA SER A 229 -2.88 -25.19 5.73
C SER A 229 -2.33 -26.62 5.62
N SER A 230 -1.18 -26.90 6.24
CA SER A 230 -0.56 -28.22 6.25
C SER A 230 -1.45 -29.28 6.94
N ARG A 231 -2.07 -28.94 8.07
CA ARG A 231 -3.03 -29.85 8.75
C ARG A 231 -4.25 -30.15 7.88
N ARG A 232 -4.77 -29.18 7.14
CA ARG A 232 -5.90 -29.40 6.22
C ARG A 232 -5.52 -30.32 5.04
N ILE A 233 -4.32 -30.23 4.53
CA ILE A 233 -3.82 -31.13 3.49
C ILE A 233 -3.71 -32.56 4.04
N HIS A 234 -3.16 -32.75 5.24
CA HIS A 234 -3.05 -34.07 5.87
C HIS A 234 -4.42 -34.71 6.14
N VAL A 235 -5.41 -33.95 6.58
CA VAL A 235 -6.78 -34.47 6.81
C VAL A 235 -7.44 -34.82 5.48
N ARG A 236 -7.29 -34.02 4.43
CA ARG A 236 -7.80 -34.35 3.09
C ARG A 236 -7.12 -35.58 2.48
N PHE A 237 -5.83 -35.71 2.63
CA PHE A 237 -5.09 -36.91 2.16
C PHE A 237 -5.53 -38.19 2.91
N ARG A 238 -5.72 -38.10 4.22
CA ARG A 238 -6.24 -39.24 5.01
C ARG A 238 -7.67 -39.61 4.58
N GLY A 239 -8.53 -38.64 4.33
CA GLY A 239 -9.88 -38.90 3.81
C GLY A 239 -9.88 -39.54 2.41
N PHE A 240 -9.00 -39.03 1.51
CA PHE A 240 -8.86 -39.60 0.18
C PHE A 240 -8.28 -41.03 0.20
N CYS A 241 -7.28 -41.31 1.03
CA CYS A 241 -6.77 -42.67 1.26
C CYS A 241 -7.78 -43.59 1.88
N PHE A 242 -8.63 -43.09 2.79
CA PHE A 242 -9.69 -43.86 3.39
C PHE A 242 -10.77 -44.25 2.36
N LEU A 243 -11.20 -43.28 1.53
CA LEU A 243 -12.18 -43.56 0.46
C LEU A 243 -11.62 -44.49 -0.61
N SER A 244 -10.35 -44.39 -0.99
CA SER A 244 -9.72 -45.30 -1.93
C SER A 244 -9.59 -46.73 -1.35
N ARG A 245 -9.31 -46.89 -0.06
CA ARG A 245 -9.32 -48.20 0.61
C ARG A 245 -10.75 -48.80 0.71
N LEU A 246 -11.74 -47.95 0.95
CA LEU A 246 -13.14 -48.37 1.01
C LEU A 246 -13.63 -48.86 -0.37
N SER A 247 -13.29 -48.16 -1.45
CA SER A 247 -13.63 -48.54 -2.84
C SER A 247 -12.98 -49.87 -3.25
N ILE A 248 -11.73 -50.11 -2.84
CA ILE A 248 -11.01 -51.37 -3.10
C ILE A 248 -11.65 -52.52 -2.30
N GLN A 249 -12.05 -52.27 -1.06
CA GLN A 249 -12.75 -53.28 -0.23
C GLN A 249 -14.12 -53.61 -0.78
N LEU A 250 -14.92 -52.62 -1.18
CA LEU A 250 -16.22 -52.81 -1.81
C LEU A 250 -16.08 -53.56 -3.16
N GLY A 251 -15.08 -53.27 -3.97
CA GLY A 251 -14.78 -53.98 -5.20
C GLY A 251 -14.40 -55.48 -4.96
N LYS A 252 -13.78 -55.80 -3.81
CA LYS A 252 -13.49 -57.21 -3.42
C LYS A 252 -14.73 -57.93 -2.91
N VAL A 253 -15.62 -57.24 -2.23
CA VAL A 253 -16.88 -57.84 -1.75
C VAL A 253 -17.84 -58.11 -2.91
N LEU A 254 -17.94 -57.20 -3.86
CA LEU A 254 -18.78 -57.33 -5.06
C LEU A 254 -18.26 -58.39 -6.07
N ARG A 255 -16.98 -58.77 -6.02
CA ARG A 255 -16.40 -59.83 -6.86
C ARG A 255 -16.47 -61.24 -6.26
N ARG A 256 -17.06 -61.43 -5.10
CA ARG A 256 -17.29 -62.79 -4.59
C ARG A 256 -18.47 -63.38 -5.35
N PRO A 257 -18.30 -64.48 -6.09
CA PRO A 257 -19.41 -65.11 -6.77
C PRO A 257 -20.39 -65.65 -5.74
N VAL A 258 -21.65 -65.33 -5.92
CA VAL A 258 -22.80 -65.72 -5.01
C VAL A 258 -23.18 -67.18 -5.18
N TRP A 259 -22.35 -67.97 -5.81
CA TRP A 259 -22.66 -69.37 -6.03
C TRP A 259 -21.69 -70.29 -5.27
N ARG A 260 -22.11 -70.76 -4.11
CA ARG A 260 -21.94 -72.08 -3.50
C ARG A 260 -23.07 -72.36 -2.60
#